data_3a29621e3117d962309602a0bb9dd1ed
#
_entry.id   3a29621e3117d962309602a0bb9dd1ed
#
_cell.length_a   1.000
_cell.length_b   1.000
_cell.length_c   1.000
_cell.angle_alpha   90.00
_cell.angle_beta   90.00
_cell.angle_gamma   90.00
#
_symmetry.space_group_name_H-M   'P 1'
#
loop_
_entity.id
_entity.type
_entity.pdbx_description
1 polymer ?
#
loop_
_entity_poly.entity_id
_entity_poly.type
_entity_poly.pdbx_seq_one_letter_code
_entity_poly.pdbx_strand_id
1 'polypeptide(L)' 'MSTVFLHLASRIDEACKIIEQDLAAGHVKEFGEYKFACGRYRGLLTAKDIIIEVAQRLEEDNA' A
#
# COMPACT_ATOMS: atom_id res chain seq x y z
N MET A 1 5.03 13.77 10.61
CA MET A 1 3.91 13.38 9.73
C MET A 1 2.63 13.38 10.54
N SER A 2 1.52 13.85 10.00
CA SER A 2 0.27 13.93 10.74
C SER A 2 -0.28 12.54 11.06
N THR A 3 -1.09 12.44 12.11
CA THR A 3 -1.74 11.19 12.51
C THR A 3 -2.61 10.62 11.38
N VAL A 4 -3.29 11.49 10.63
CA VAL A 4 -4.13 11.06 9.52
C VAL A 4 -3.32 10.35 8.45
N PHE A 5 -2.19 10.95 8.03
CA PHE A 5 -1.34 10.35 7.01
C PHE A 5 -0.70 9.04 7.48
N LEU A 6 -0.28 8.99 8.74
CA LEU A 6 0.24 7.75 9.33
C LEU A 6 -0.82 6.65 9.35
N HIS A 7 -2.05 7.01 9.69
CA HIS A 7 -3.14 6.05 9.71
C HIS A 7 -3.44 5.51 8.30
N LEU A 8 -3.47 6.40 7.30
CA LEU A 8 -3.68 5.97 5.91
C LEU A 8 -2.58 5.02 5.44
N ALA A 9 -1.32 5.36 5.70
CA ALA A 9 -0.20 4.51 5.32
C ALA A 9 -0.28 3.15 6.01
N SER A 10 -0.66 3.12 7.27
CA SER A 10 -0.83 1.88 8.05
C SER A 10 -1.92 0.99 7.45
N ARG A 11 -3.05 1.58 7.03
CA ARG A 11 -4.13 0.82 6.41
C ARG A 11 -3.71 0.22 5.07
N ILE A 12 -2.89 0.95 4.32
CA ILE A 12 -2.35 0.42 3.06
C ILE A 12 -1.40 -0.74 3.34
N ASP A 13 -0.54 -0.63 4.37
CA ASP A 13 0.36 -1.72 4.76
C ASP A 13 -0.44 -2.98 5.15
N GLU A 14 -1.53 -2.82 5.88
CA GLU A 14 -2.40 -3.95 6.24
C GLU A 14 -2.97 -4.63 4.98
N ALA A 15 -3.44 -3.84 4.01
CA ALA A 15 -3.97 -4.37 2.77
C ALA A 15 -2.90 -5.14 1.98
N CYS A 16 -1.67 -4.61 1.95
CA CYS A 16 -0.55 -5.28 1.31
C CYS A 16 -0.23 -6.62 1.99
N LYS A 17 -0.25 -6.66 3.32
CA LYS A 17 0.01 -7.89 4.07
C LYS A 17 -1.02 -8.98 3.76
N ILE A 18 -2.28 -8.61 3.61
CA ILE A 18 -3.32 -9.58 3.25
C ILE A 18 -3.02 -10.21 1.90
N ILE A 19 -2.62 -9.40 0.91
CA ILE A 19 -2.26 -9.92 -0.41
C ILE A 19 -1.06 -10.85 -0.31
N GLU A 20 -0.03 -10.46 0.44
CA GLU A 20 1.16 -11.29 0.64
C GLU A 20 0.81 -12.62 1.28
N GLN A 21 -0.04 -12.61 2.30
CA GLN A 21 -0.46 -13.82 3.01
C GLN A 21 -1.27 -14.74 2.10
N ASP A 22 -2.16 -14.20 1.26
CA ASP A 22 -2.93 -15.00 0.31
C ASP A 22 -2.03 -15.67 -0.71
N LEU A 23 -1.03 -14.96 -1.20
CA LEU A 23 -0.05 -15.54 -2.13
C LEU A 23 0.77 -16.64 -1.45
N ALA A 24 1.26 -16.37 -0.24
CA ALA A 24 2.09 -17.32 0.50
C ALA A 24 1.30 -18.57 0.92
N ALA A 25 0.00 -18.43 1.19
CA ALA A 25 -0.85 -19.53 1.59
C ALA A 25 -1.34 -20.38 0.41
N GLY A 26 -1.03 -19.97 -0.82
CA GLY A 26 -1.46 -20.71 -2.01
C GLY A 26 -2.93 -20.50 -2.37
N HIS A 27 -3.53 -19.42 -1.92
CA HIS A 27 -4.93 -19.10 -2.24
C HIS A 27 -5.12 -18.66 -3.69
N VAL A 28 -4.04 -18.18 -4.32
CA VAL A 28 -4.05 -17.75 -5.71
C VAL A 28 -3.62 -18.94 -6.56
N LYS A 29 -4.54 -19.47 -7.37
CA LYS A 29 -4.33 -20.76 -8.06
C LYS A 29 -4.09 -20.62 -9.56
N GLU A 30 -4.45 -19.49 -10.15
CA GLU A 30 -4.31 -19.27 -11.59
C GLU A 30 -3.40 -18.09 -11.88
N PHE A 31 -2.73 -18.15 -13.02
CA PHE A 31 -1.77 -17.11 -13.40
C PHE A 31 -2.42 -15.73 -13.49
N GLY A 32 -3.63 -15.64 -14.04
CA GLY A 32 -4.36 -14.36 -14.13
C GLY A 32 -4.66 -13.76 -12.76
N GLU A 33 -5.05 -14.59 -11.80
CA GLU A 33 -5.27 -14.15 -10.42
C GLU A 33 -3.98 -13.65 -9.78
N TYR A 34 -2.89 -14.35 -10.04
CA TYR A 34 -1.57 -13.94 -9.56
C TYR A 34 -1.18 -12.57 -10.11
N LYS A 35 -1.33 -12.37 -11.40
CA LYS A 35 -1.01 -11.09 -12.04
C LYS A 35 -1.88 -9.96 -11.48
N PHE A 36 -3.15 -10.24 -11.26
CA PHE A 36 -4.08 -9.26 -10.68
C PHE A 36 -3.64 -8.88 -9.26
N ALA A 37 -3.29 -9.87 -8.44
CA ALA A 37 -2.81 -9.62 -7.08
C ALA A 37 -1.55 -8.78 -7.06
N CYS A 38 -0.61 -9.07 -7.95
CA CYS A 38 0.62 -8.29 -8.10
C CYS A 38 0.32 -6.83 -8.49
N GLY A 39 -0.64 -6.63 -9.39
CA GLY A 39 -1.06 -5.29 -9.80
C GLY A 39 -1.68 -4.51 -8.65
N ARG A 40 -2.54 -5.14 -7.87
CA ARG A 40 -3.13 -4.52 -6.68
C ARG A 40 -2.05 -4.14 -5.67
N TYR A 41 -1.11 -5.02 -5.42
CA TYR A 41 -0.02 -4.80 -4.49
C TYR A 41 0.80 -3.58 -4.91
N ARG A 42 1.20 -3.54 -6.19
CA ARG A 42 2.00 -2.43 -6.72
C ARG A 42 1.23 -1.12 -6.70
N GLY A 43 -0.06 -1.16 -7.00
CA GLY A 43 -0.92 0.03 -6.93
C GLY A 43 -1.00 0.58 -5.51
N LEU A 44 -1.14 -0.30 -4.51
CA LEU A 44 -1.17 0.10 -3.11
C LEU A 44 0.15 0.71 -2.67
N LEU A 45 1.28 0.15 -3.08
CA LEU A 45 2.59 0.72 -2.77
C LEU A 45 2.75 2.09 -3.40
N THR A 46 2.31 2.26 -4.64
CA THR A 46 2.35 3.55 -5.32
C THR A 46 1.52 4.59 -4.57
N ALA A 47 0.31 4.20 -4.15
CA ALA A 47 -0.55 5.09 -3.38
C ALA A 47 0.09 5.49 -2.04
N LYS A 48 0.73 4.56 -1.37
CA LYS A 48 1.44 4.84 -0.12
C LYS A 48 2.55 5.85 -0.35
N ASP A 49 3.33 5.69 -1.42
CA ASP A 49 4.40 6.62 -1.76
C ASP A 49 3.86 8.03 -2.02
N ILE A 50 2.72 8.14 -2.67
CA ILE A 50 2.06 9.43 -2.92
C ILE A 50 1.65 10.09 -1.60
N ILE A 51 1.07 9.32 -0.69
CA ILE A 51 0.66 9.82 0.61
C ILE A 51 1.87 10.36 1.40
N ILE A 52 2.96 9.60 1.42
CA ILE A 52 4.17 10.00 2.11
C ILE A 52 4.75 11.28 1.48
N GLU A 53 4.79 11.34 0.16
CA GLU A 53 5.30 12.52 -0.54
C GLU A 53 4.47 13.77 -0.20
N VAL A 54 3.15 13.66 -0.24
CA VAL A 54 2.26 14.78 0.08
C VAL A 54 2.44 15.20 1.54
N ALA A 55 2.55 14.23 2.45
CA ALA A 55 2.75 14.52 3.86
C ALA A 55 4.05 15.28 4.10
N GLN A 56 5.12 14.88 3.43
CA GLN A 56 6.41 15.56 3.55
C GLN A 56 6.37 16.98 3.01
N ARG A 57 5.69 17.21 1.89
CA ARG A 57 5.52 18.55 1.34
C ARG A 57 4.74 19.46 2.27
N LEU A 58 3.70 18.93 2.90
CA LEU A 58 2.92 19.72 3.85
C LEU A 58 3.75 20.11 5.08
N GLU A 59 4.61 19.22 5.56
CA GLU A 59 5.51 19.53 6.66
C GLU A 59 6.52 20.60 6.26
N GLU A 60 7.08 20.52 5.06
CA GLU A 60 8.01 21.53 4.55
C GLU A 60 7.35 22.90 4.41
N ASP A 61 6.12 22.92 3.89
CA ASP A 61 5.38 24.17 3.69
C ASP A 61 5.02 24.85 5.02
N ASN A 62 4.91 24.06 6.09
CA ASN A 62 4.56 24.57 7.41
C ASN A 62 5.79 24.82 8.32
N ALA A 63 6.97 24.55 7.82
CA ALA A 63 8.20 24.70 8.62
C ALA A 63 8.73 26.16 8.69
#